data_0f9590df4bf660e6b754abbf875a307a
#
_entry.id   0f9590df4bf660e6b754abbf875a307a
#
_cell.length_a   1.000
_cell.length_b   1.000
_cell.length_c   1.000
_cell.angle_alpha   90.00
_cell.angle_beta   90.00
_cell.angle_gamma   90.00
#
_symmetry.space_group_name_H-M   'P 1'
#
loop_
_entity.id
_entity.type
_entity.pdbx_description
1 polymer ?
#
loop_
_entity_poly.entity_id
_entity_poly.type
_entity_poly.pdbx_seq_one_letter_code
_entity_poly.pdbx_strand_id
1 'polypeptide(L)'
;MRRSRGLLLIPFAVLIATGLVVRGQQASPLVLLGVGLPAVDEGPIPDETHRPFSPEAIRRAAIHAADDPVRRGRGGRAFTAGRVIVKFKDAASEGARDAAVRSVVASGVRQPRTASADFDVVTIDPAADGEAVAAAFRARPEVDYAQAPYRVHATLVPNDPLYRSSPSFSPGQWNLQMLNLESAWDIQPQAGSAITVAVVDTGLAYMNTTLDVTIGAFVDELGTSHPALGHQLIPYSAATQIVGAGHASRIVAPHDFVWNTNTPLDFDGHGTHVSGTVGQLTNDGIGTAGVAFNVKLMPVKVLASDWDVAFGGSPFVGGTDDMVARGIRYAADNGANIINLSLGSAGPPNCGTQPNQDGCSPVIESAIRYAVGKRCFVVIAAGNDAEVTDPDFGLNPTSVIAEIASRVPGAVSVAAVDRRALGQTGARRCTGDPNLPDCHAYYSSFGPYVELSAPGGSDRSFGRDGYVWQQTFDFTYTDTFDPAITPTYGPPRFDILAYVGYIGTSMAAPHVSGVAAMLMQQGITDPAAIEAALEKLGIDLGPPGRDDKYGFGLVDARAVLRGLGLAR
;
A
#
# COMPACT_ATOMS: atom_id res chain seq x y z
N MET A 1 -36.56 9.65 -45.79
CA MET A 1 -36.68 9.91 -44.38
C MET A 1 -35.43 9.32 -43.71
N ARG A 2 -34.43 10.13 -43.49
CA ARG A 2 -33.19 9.73 -42.83
C ARG A 2 -33.35 10.01 -41.33
N ARG A 3 -33.36 8.99 -40.49
CA ARG A 3 -33.26 9.15 -39.03
C ARG A 3 -31.77 9.26 -38.66
N SER A 4 -31.39 10.43 -38.22
CA SER A 4 -30.11 10.67 -37.57
C SER A 4 -30.10 9.90 -36.22
N ARG A 5 -29.18 8.93 -36.06
CA ARG A 5 -28.87 8.36 -34.76
C ARG A 5 -27.95 9.35 -34.05
N GLY A 6 -28.47 10.01 -33.04
CA GLY A 6 -27.65 10.76 -32.10
C GLY A 6 -26.79 9.78 -31.31
N LEU A 7 -25.48 10.01 -31.32
CA LEU A 7 -24.54 9.38 -30.42
C LEU A 7 -24.84 9.90 -29.01
N LEU A 8 -25.44 9.09 -28.17
CA LEU A 8 -25.55 9.38 -26.75
C LEU A 8 -24.17 9.02 -26.13
N LEU A 9 -23.41 10.04 -25.80
CA LEU A 9 -22.24 9.89 -24.95
C LEU A 9 -22.76 9.48 -23.56
N ILE A 10 -22.43 8.27 -23.14
CA ILE A 10 -22.69 7.77 -21.78
C ILE A 10 -21.67 8.43 -20.86
N PRO A 11 -22.08 9.19 -19.84
CA PRO A 11 -21.13 9.74 -18.89
C PRO A 11 -20.52 8.60 -18.08
N PHE A 12 -19.21 8.53 -18.07
CA PHE A 12 -18.42 7.73 -17.14
C PHE A 12 -18.67 8.28 -15.73
N ALA A 13 -19.48 7.62 -14.94
CA ALA A 13 -19.57 7.93 -13.53
C ALA A 13 -18.33 7.36 -12.82
N VAL A 14 -17.21 8.08 -12.88
CA VAL A 14 -16.22 7.98 -11.84
C VAL A 14 -16.88 8.57 -10.61
N LEU A 15 -17.35 7.72 -9.68
CA LEU A 15 -17.82 8.19 -8.39
C LEU A 15 -16.60 8.72 -7.62
N ILE A 16 -16.23 9.96 -7.92
CA ILE A 16 -15.41 10.74 -7.01
C ILE A 16 -16.28 10.88 -5.76
N ALA A 17 -15.78 10.37 -4.64
CA ALA A 17 -16.45 10.50 -3.37
C ALA A 17 -16.68 11.99 -3.11
N THR A 18 -17.88 12.47 -3.42
CA THR A 18 -18.30 13.81 -3.01
C THR A 18 -18.18 13.85 -1.49
N GLY A 19 -17.08 14.43 -1.03
CA GLY A 19 -16.87 14.66 0.39
C GLY A 19 -17.93 15.61 0.89
N LEU A 20 -18.96 15.07 1.53
CA LEU A 20 -20.00 15.86 2.17
C LEU A 20 -19.36 16.67 3.29
N VAL A 21 -19.05 17.94 3.02
CA VAL A 21 -18.57 18.87 4.03
C VAL A 21 -19.73 19.24 4.93
N VAL A 22 -19.86 18.54 6.06
CA VAL A 22 -20.72 19.01 7.14
C VAL A 22 -20.06 20.24 7.76
N ARG A 23 -20.64 21.41 7.52
CA ARG A 23 -20.28 22.65 8.21
C ARG A 23 -20.39 22.46 9.71
N GLY A 24 -19.26 22.42 10.41
CA GLY A 24 -19.12 22.53 11.85
C GLY A 24 -18.03 23.54 12.17
N GLN A 25 -18.44 24.72 12.59
CA GLN A 25 -17.71 25.76 13.35
C GLN A 25 -16.30 26.14 12.90
N GLN A 26 -16.15 27.43 12.60
CA GLN A 26 -14.90 28.15 12.40
C GLN A 26 -13.87 27.78 13.47
N ALA A 27 -12.78 27.16 13.06
CA ALA A 27 -11.58 27.10 13.87
C ALA A 27 -10.87 28.44 13.72
N SER A 28 -10.77 29.18 14.81
CA SER A 28 -9.94 30.37 14.94
C SER A 28 -8.48 30.03 14.60
N PRO A 29 -7.72 30.96 14.01
CA PRO A 29 -6.30 30.72 13.71
C PRO A 29 -5.56 30.42 15.02
N LEU A 30 -4.83 29.31 15.04
CA LEU A 30 -3.88 28.98 16.11
C LEU A 30 -2.77 30.03 16.10
N VAL A 31 -2.86 30.97 17.02
CA VAL A 31 -1.73 31.83 17.40
C VAL A 31 -0.68 30.90 18.02
N LEU A 32 0.44 30.73 17.34
CA LEU A 32 1.64 30.12 17.92
C LEU A 32 2.13 31.05 19.05
N LEU A 33 1.71 30.75 20.28
CA LEU A 33 2.39 31.27 21.46
C LEU A 33 3.74 30.54 21.51
N GLY A 34 4.79 31.29 21.19
CA GLY A 34 6.16 30.87 21.40
C GLY A 34 6.39 30.66 22.90
N VAL A 35 6.35 29.40 23.32
CA VAL A 35 6.91 29.01 24.61
C VAL A 35 8.41 28.95 24.40
N GLY A 36 9.11 29.97 24.86
CA GLY A 36 10.56 29.94 24.94
C GLY A 36 10.99 28.75 25.80
N LEU A 37 11.66 27.80 25.20
CA LEU A 37 12.38 26.79 25.95
C LEU A 37 13.48 27.51 26.75
N PRO A 38 13.69 27.18 28.04
CA PRO A 38 14.80 27.73 28.80
C PRO A 38 16.10 27.36 28.10
N ALA A 39 17.00 28.31 27.96
CA ALA A 39 18.34 28.09 27.47
C ALA A 39 18.97 26.94 28.26
N VAL A 40 19.28 25.84 27.57
CA VAL A 40 20.08 24.76 28.14
C VAL A 40 21.49 25.32 28.21
N ASP A 41 22.02 25.42 29.43
CA ASP A 41 23.41 25.78 29.68
C ASP A 41 24.30 24.75 28.97
N GLU A 42 24.99 25.19 27.91
CA GLU A 42 25.94 24.34 27.19
C GLU A 42 27.17 24.18 28.10
N GLY A 43 27.10 23.18 28.99
CA GLY A 43 28.28 22.67 29.66
C GLY A 43 29.37 22.23 28.64
N PRO A 44 30.65 22.22 29.02
CA PRO A 44 31.73 21.93 28.10
C PRO A 44 31.51 20.61 27.39
N ILE A 45 31.62 20.62 26.03
CA ILE A 45 31.51 19.45 25.15
C ILE A 45 32.49 18.38 25.66
N PRO A 46 32.02 17.18 26.00
CA PRO A 46 32.92 16.10 26.43
C PRO A 46 33.89 15.75 25.30
N ASP A 47 35.15 15.54 25.68
CA ASP A 47 36.27 15.13 24.85
C ASP A 47 35.87 14.06 23.81
N GLU A 48 36.22 14.29 22.54
CA GLU A 48 35.87 13.43 21.39
C GLU A 48 36.43 12.00 21.48
N THR A 49 37.21 11.66 22.49
CA THR A 49 37.84 10.34 22.65
C THR A 49 36.90 9.22 23.11
N HIS A 50 35.63 9.51 23.44
CA HIS A 50 34.65 8.53 23.93
C HIS A 50 33.42 8.41 23.03
N ARG A 51 33.55 8.51 21.71
CA ARG A 51 32.47 8.12 20.80
C ARG A 51 32.39 6.57 20.72
N PRO A 52 31.34 5.94 21.28
CA PRO A 52 31.22 4.47 21.27
C PRO A 52 31.06 3.86 19.87
N PHE A 53 30.90 4.68 18.85
CA PHE A 53 30.67 4.25 17.47
C PHE A 53 31.51 5.06 16.48
N SER A 54 32.74 4.62 16.23
CA SER A 54 33.48 5.12 15.08
C SER A 54 32.82 4.61 13.76
N PRO A 55 32.93 5.35 12.63
CA PRO A 55 32.46 4.87 11.33
C PRO A 55 33.01 3.49 10.96
N GLU A 56 34.17 3.16 11.45
CA GLU A 56 34.84 1.87 11.26
C GLU A 56 34.22 0.78 12.15
N ALA A 57 33.81 1.09 13.38
CA ALA A 57 33.08 0.18 14.25
C ALA A 57 31.68 -0.12 13.69
N ILE A 58 31.01 0.89 13.12
CA ILE A 58 29.72 0.76 12.44
C ILE A 58 29.87 -0.10 11.17
N ARG A 59 30.94 0.10 10.38
CA ARG A 59 31.24 -0.75 9.21
C ARG A 59 31.55 -2.18 9.60
N ARG A 60 32.34 -2.42 10.64
CA ARG A 60 32.62 -3.78 11.13
C ARG A 60 31.37 -4.47 11.66
N ALA A 61 30.51 -3.76 12.41
CA ALA A 61 29.25 -4.30 12.89
C ALA A 61 28.29 -4.63 11.73
N ALA A 62 28.23 -3.80 10.69
CA ALA A 62 27.42 -4.04 9.48
C ALA A 62 27.93 -5.25 8.67
N ILE A 63 29.26 -5.42 8.55
CA ILE A 63 29.87 -6.56 7.87
C ILE A 63 29.59 -7.85 8.66
N HIS A 64 29.74 -7.85 9.97
CA HIS A 64 29.42 -9.01 10.81
C HIS A 64 27.94 -9.35 10.87
N ALA A 65 27.05 -8.36 10.74
CA ALA A 65 25.60 -8.58 10.68
C ALA A 65 25.15 -9.18 9.34
N ALA A 66 25.89 -8.93 8.25
CA ALA A 66 25.61 -9.50 6.93
C ALA A 66 26.08 -10.95 6.78
N ASP A 67 27.11 -11.36 7.55
CA ASP A 67 27.72 -12.68 7.44
C ASP A 67 27.14 -13.75 8.39
N ASP A 68 26.27 -13.39 9.34
CA ASP A 68 25.62 -14.34 10.25
C ASP A 68 24.47 -15.08 9.52
N PRO A 69 24.61 -16.36 9.18
CA PRO A 69 23.59 -17.10 8.48
C PRO A 69 22.31 -17.16 9.32
N VAL A 70 21.20 -16.64 8.76
CA VAL A 70 19.89 -16.63 9.39
C VAL A 70 19.14 -17.89 8.99
N ARG A 71 18.59 -18.60 9.97
CA ARG A 71 17.68 -19.73 9.73
C ARG A 71 16.31 -19.45 10.34
N ARG A 72 15.28 -20.07 9.82
CA ARG A 72 13.93 -20.04 10.38
C ARG A 72 13.62 -21.37 11.05
N GLY A 73 13.15 -21.31 12.29
CA GLY A 73 12.70 -22.46 13.05
C GLY A 73 11.29 -22.92 12.68
N ARG A 74 10.90 -24.08 13.20
CA ARG A 74 9.58 -24.68 12.97
C ARG A 74 8.39 -23.78 13.36
N GLY A 75 8.59 -22.88 14.34
CA GLY A 75 7.63 -21.85 14.73
C GLY A 75 7.70 -20.56 13.91
N GLY A 76 8.46 -20.53 12.80
CA GLY A 76 8.60 -19.38 11.90
C GLY A 76 9.48 -18.24 12.44
N ARG A 77 10.02 -18.34 13.67
CA ARG A 77 10.94 -17.35 14.24
C ARG A 77 12.33 -17.50 13.63
N ALA A 78 12.91 -16.38 13.19
CA ALA A 78 14.28 -16.35 12.71
C ALA A 78 15.27 -16.48 13.87
N PHE A 79 16.36 -17.23 13.67
CA PHE A 79 17.44 -17.36 14.65
C PHE A 79 18.80 -17.33 13.96
N THR A 80 19.84 -17.01 14.75
CA THR A 80 21.22 -17.03 14.28
C THR A 80 21.72 -18.47 14.23
N ALA A 81 22.24 -18.92 13.07
CA ALA A 81 22.82 -20.24 12.91
C ALA A 81 24.19 -20.35 13.64
N GLY A 82 24.67 -21.58 13.82
CA GLY A 82 26.01 -21.82 14.37
C GLY A 82 26.10 -21.72 15.88
N ARG A 83 25.01 -21.49 16.61
CA ARG A 83 25.02 -21.44 18.07
C ARG A 83 23.67 -21.83 18.69
N VAL A 84 23.73 -22.28 19.98
CA VAL A 84 22.57 -22.58 20.83
C VAL A 84 22.81 -21.99 22.22
N ILE A 85 21.76 -21.42 22.81
CA ILE A 85 21.75 -20.93 24.18
C ILE A 85 21.35 -22.09 25.09
N VAL A 86 22.16 -22.35 26.15
CA VAL A 86 21.92 -23.44 27.11
C VAL A 86 22.08 -22.91 28.52
N LYS A 87 21.05 -22.99 29.33
CA LYS A 87 21.16 -22.81 30.77
C LYS A 87 21.29 -24.16 31.42
N PHE A 88 22.43 -24.38 32.06
CA PHE A 88 22.65 -25.52 32.92
C PHE A 88 22.13 -25.22 34.33
N LYS A 89 21.66 -26.27 35.02
CA LYS A 89 21.28 -26.18 36.43
C LYS A 89 22.45 -25.70 37.26
N ASP A 90 22.20 -24.92 38.28
CA ASP A 90 23.27 -24.34 39.11
C ASP A 90 24.10 -25.40 39.81
N ALA A 91 23.50 -26.53 40.18
CA ALA A 91 24.17 -27.67 40.77
C ALA A 91 25.09 -28.44 39.79
N ALA A 92 25.03 -28.21 38.49
CA ALA A 92 25.87 -28.90 37.51
C ALA A 92 27.29 -28.33 37.55
N SER A 93 28.27 -29.21 37.83
CA SER A 93 29.69 -28.84 37.81
C SER A 93 30.14 -28.49 36.38
N GLU A 94 31.24 -27.73 36.26
CA GLU A 94 31.83 -27.38 34.95
C GLU A 94 32.11 -28.63 34.09
N GLY A 95 32.67 -29.68 34.71
CA GLY A 95 32.94 -30.95 34.03
C GLY A 95 31.65 -31.64 33.53
N ALA A 96 30.54 -31.55 34.29
CA ALA A 96 29.26 -32.11 33.87
C ALA A 96 28.65 -31.31 32.72
N ARG A 97 28.77 -29.97 32.73
CA ARG A 97 28.33 -29.08 31.61
C ARG A 97 29.09 -29.40 30.33
N ASP A 98 30.43 -29.52 30.42
CA ASP A 98 31.26 -29.85 29.26
C ASP A 98 31.00 -31.28 28.74
N ALA A 99 30.72 -32.24 29.63
CA ALA A 99 30.32 -33.58 29.22
C ALA A 99 28.98 -33.59 28.51
N ALA A 100 28.01 -32.81 28.98
CA ALA A 100 26.71 -32.65 28.33
C ALA A 100 26.86 -32.03 26.94
N VAL A 101 27.69 -31.00 26.77
CA VAL A 101 27.98 -30.41 25.46
C VAL A 101 28.55 -31.45 24.50
N ARG A 102 29.61 -32.16 24.89
CA ARG A 102 30.23 -33.20 24.04
C ARG A 102 29.27 -34.32 23.68
N SER A 103 28.31 -34.64 24.55
CA SER A 103 27.32 -35.70 24.28
C SER A 103 26.26 -35.31 23.26
N VAL A 104 25.95 -34.02 23.15
CA VAL A 104 24.95 -33.49 22.18
C VAL A 104 25.64 -33.05 20.90
N VAL A 105 26.77 -32.36 21.00
CA VAL A 105 27.53 -31.82 19.87
C VAL A 105 29.01 -32.12 20.08
N ALA A 106 29.52 -33.17 19.40
CA ALA A 106 30.89 -33.64 19.59
C ALA A 106 31.96 -32.55 19.34
N SER A 107 31.73 -31.68 18.38
CA SER A 107 32.56 -30.51 18.02
C SER A 107 32.13 -29.21 18.70
N GLY A 108 31.14 -29.27 19.58
CA GLY A 108 30.58 -28.06 20.22
C GLY A 108 31.58 -27.42 21.19
N VAL A 109 31.74 -26.12 21.10
CA VAL A 109 32.53 -25.32 22.01
C VAL A 109 31.60 -24.49 22.89
N ARG A 110 31.70 -24.71 24.21
CA ARG A 110 30.93 -23.94 25.18
C ARG A 110 31.67 -22.64 25.52
N GLN A 111 30.95 -21.53 25.35
CA GLN A 111 31.34 -20.23 25.90
C GLN A 111 30.61 -20.07 27.23
N PRO A 112 31.34 -20.08 28.37
CA PRO A 112 30.73 -19.96 29.68
C PRO A 112 29.96 -18.64 29.84
N ARG A 113 28.94 -18.68 30.70
CA ARG A 113 28.14 -17.49 31.05
C ARG A 113 29.02 -16.37 31.58
N THR A 114 28.65 -15.14 31.22
CA THR A 114 29.25 -13.92 31.78
C THR A 114 28.48 -13.46 33.01
N ALA A 115 28.99 -12.46 33.71
CA ALA A 115 28.31 -11.87 34.86
C ALA A 115 26.91 -11.29 34.54
N SER A 116 26.65 -10.97 33.27
CA SER A 116 25.39 -10.44 32.78
C SER A 116 24.43 -11.48 32.21
N ALA A 117 24.78 -12.76 32.24
CA ALA A 117 23.98 -13.84 31.66
C ALA A 117 23.92 -15.06 32.61
N ASP A 118 22.77 -15.69 32.70
CA ASP A 118 22.57 -16.92 33.47
C ASP A 118 22.65 -18.19 32.61
N PHE A 119 23.04 -18.04 31.35
CA PHE A 119 23.17 -19.10 30.35
C PHE A 119 24.54 -19.12 29.69
N ASP A 120 24.91 -20.27 29.15
CA ASP A 120 26.09 -20.47 28.33
C ASP A 120 25.70 -20.45 26.82
N VAL A 121 26.64 -20.09 25.95
CA VAL A 121 26.47 -20.20 24.51
C VAL A 121 27.28 -21.37 23.98
N VAL A 122 26.67 -22.28 23.24
CA VAL A 122 27.34 -23.42 22.61
C VAL A 122 27.44 -23.18 21.12
N THR A 123 28.68 -23.14 20.61
CA THR A 123 28.92 -23.08 19.16
C THR A 123 28.64 -24.45 18.55
N ILE A 124 27.91 -24.49 17.46
CA ILE A 124 27.56 -25.70 16.73
C ILE A 124 27.89 -25.52 15.24
N ASP A 125 27.80 -26.57 14.44
CA ASP A 125 27.91 -26.46 12.99
C ASP A 125 26.81 -25.49 12.46
N PRO A 126 27.15 -24.45 11.70
CA PRO A 126 26.18 -23.55 11.08
C PRO A 126 25.18 -24.27 10.17
N ALA A 127 25.54 -25.46 9.65
CA ALA A 127 24.63 -26.30 8.87
C ALA A 127 23.65 -27.09 9.74
N ALA A 128 23.88 -27.23 11.04
CA ALA A 128 23.01 -27.95 11.96
C ALA A 128 21.69 -27.18 12.21
N ASP A 129 20.60 -27.92 12.46
CA ASP A 129 19.33 -27.37 12.93
C ASP A 129 19.47 -26.98 14.43
N GLY A 130 19.58 -25.67 14.68
CA GLY A 130 19.72 -25.13 16.03
C GLY A 130 18.57 -25.46 16.98
N GLU A 131 17.32 -25.57 16.44
CA GLU A 131 16.16 -25.98 17.26
C GLU A 131 16.22 -27.48 17.64
N ALA A 132 16.63 -28.33 16.71
CA ALA A 132 16.83 -29.76 16.98
C ALA A 132 17.94 -29.97 17.99
N VAL A 133 19.06 -29.26 17.86
CA VAL A 133 20.18 -29.31 18.84
C VAL A 133 19.73 -28.80 20.20
N ALA A 134 18.99 -27.70 20.28
CA ALA A 134 18.41 -27.19 21.51
C ALA A 134 17.47 -28.22 22.18
N ALA A 135 16.66 -28.92 21.37
CA ALA A 135 15.79 -29.99 21.85
C ALA A 135 16.61 -31.15 22.48
N ALA A 136 17.72 -31.52 21.85
CA ALA A 136 18.62 -32.54 22.39
C ALA A 136 19.26 -32.10 23.73
N PHE A 137 19.62 -30.83 23.88
CA PHE A 137 20.07 -30.27 25.15
C PHE A 137 18.97 -30.30 26.23
N ARG A 138 17.73 -29.94 25.91
CA ARG A 138 16.60 -29.99 26.85
C ARG A 138 16.31 -31.39 27.41
N ALA A 139 16.70 -32.42 26.67
CA ALA A 139 16.58 -33.81 27.14
C ALA A 139 17.67 -34.21 28.18
N ARG A 140 18.65 -33.36 28.44
CA ARG A 140 19.74 -33.68 29.40
C ARG A 140 19.35 -33.32 30.83
N PRO A 141 19.64 -34.16 31.82
CA PRO A 141 19.29 -33.89 33.21
C PRO A 141 20.02 -32.69 33.83
N GLU A 142 21.18 -32.30 33.27
CA GLU A 142 21.99 -31.17 33.72
C GLU A 142 21.45 -29.84 33.21
N VAL A 143 20.53 -29.84 32.21
CA VAL A 143 20.02 -28.64 31.55
C VAL A 143 18.71 -28.19 32.19
N ASP A 144 18.58 -26.91 32.39
CA ASP A 144 17.36 -26.24 32.84
C ASP A 144 16.49 -25.86 31.62
N TYR A 145 17.09 -25.09 30.68
CA TYR A 145 16.48 -24.84 29.37
C TYR A 145 17.56 -24.73 28.27
N ALA A 146 17.15 -24.90 27.03
CA ALA A 146 17.96 -24.59 25.86
C ALA A 146 17.08 -24.11 24.70
N GLN A 147 17.60 -23.20 23.92
CA GLN A 147 16.90 -22.65 22.76
C GLN A 147 17.88 -22.18 21.68
N ALA A 148 17.38 -22.08 20.42
CA ALA A 148 18.07 -21.34 19.40
C ALA A 148 18.08 -19.83 19.75
N PRO A 149 19.14 -19.08 19.38
CA PRO A 149 19.22 -17.64 19.64
C PRO A 149 18.29 -16.88 18.66
N TYR A 150 17.00 -16.83 18.98
CA TYR A 150 16.00 -16.15 18.17
C TYR A 150 16.29 -14.67 18.06
N ARG A 151 16.14 -14.14 16.85
CA ARG A 151 16.24 -12.71 16.61
C ARG A 151 15.07 -11.97 17.24
N VAL A 152 15.38 -10.84 17.83
CA VAL A 152 14.42 -9.85 18.31
C VAL A 152 14.70 -8.54 17.59
N HIS A 153 13.66 -7.86 17.19
CA HIS A 153 13.74 -6.58 16.50
C HIS A 153 12.89 -5.56 17.26
N ALA A 154 13.25 -4.29 17.18
CA ALA A 154 12.33 -3.24 17.58
C ALA A 154 11.12 -3.28 16.64
N THR A 155 9.92 -3.28 17.20
CA THR A 155 8.69 -3.23 16.41
C THR A 155 8.57 -1.86 15.76
N LEU A 156 8.45 -1.82 14.43
CA LEU A 156 8.21 -0.56 13.73
C LEU A 156 6.74 -0.16 13.93
N VAL A 157 6.53 0.80 14.80
CA VAL A 157 5.27 1.54 14.88
C VAL A 157 5.55 2.93 14.35
N PRO A 158 4.93 3.33 13.24
CA PRO A 158 5.14 4.68 12.70
C PRO A 158 4.90 5.77 13.74
N ASN A 159 5.78 6.78 13.75
CA ASN A 159 5.62 7.96 14.58
C ASN A 159 4.83 9.08 13.90
N ASP A 160 4.27 8.79 12.74
CA ASP A 160 3.45 9.70 11.93
C ASP A 160 2.17 10.04 12.69
N PRO A 161 1.86 11.34 12.90
CA PRO A 161 0.80 11.76 13.82
C PRO A 161 -0.59 11.25 13.50
N LEU A 162 -0.85 10.98 12.20
CA LEU A 162 -2.15 10.49 11.73
C LEU A 162 -2.21 8.96 11.62
N TYR A 163 -1.11 8.26 11.91
CA TYR A 163 -1.09 6.79 11.87
C TYR A 163 -1.94 6.18 12.99
N ARG A 164 -1.79 6.69 14.22
CA ARG A 164 -2.60 6.22 15.35
C ARG A 164 -3.75 7.17 15.65
N SER A 165 -4.80 6.61 16.26
CA SER A 165 -5.91 7.41 16.75
C SER A 165 -5.44 8.46 17.77
N SER A 166 -5.92 9.68 17.60
CA SER A 166 -5.71 10.80 18.53
C SER A 166 -7.01 11.58 18.71
N PRO A 167 -7.12 12.47 19.71
CA PRO A 167 -8.31 13.30 19.89
C PRO A 167 -8.64 14.19 18.69
N SER A 168 -7.62 14.55 17.89
CA SER A 168 -7.78 15.38 16.69
C SER A 168 -7.93 14.56 15.40
N PHE A 169 -7.55 13.28 15.42
CA PHE A 169 -7.64 12.37 14.28
C PHE A 169 -7.99 10.96 14.74
N SER A 170 -9.26 10.68 14.80
CA SER A 170 -9.80 9.34 15.09
C SER A 170 -10.33 8.75 13.77
N PRO A 171 -10.08 7.50 13.49
CA PRO A 171 -9.44 6.45 14.28
C PRO A 171 -7.95 6.24 13.97
N GLY A 172 -7.29 7.17 13.32
CA GLY A 172 -5.98 6.96 12.69
C GLY A 172 -6.10 6.18 11.38
N GLN A 173 -4.99 5.70 10.87
CA GLN A 173 -4.97 4.86 9.66
C GLN A 173 -5.36 3.41 10.00
N TRP A 174 -6.63 3.19 10.29
CA TRP A 174 -7.21 1.88 10.59
C TRP A 174 -6.98 0.85 9.47
N ASN A 175 -6.91 1.33 8.22
CA ASN A 175 -6.66 0.55 7.02
C ASN A 175 -5.31 -0.18 7.08
N LEU A 176 -4.24 0.47 7.50
CA LEU A 176 -2.91 -0.14 7.62
C LEU A 176 -2.84 -1.12 8.80
N GLN A 177 -3.53 -0.82 9.90
CA GLN A 177 -3.64 -1.71 11.06
C GLN A 177 -4.41 -2.99 10.71
N MET A 178 -5.47 -2.87 9.88
CA MET A 178 -6.28 -4.01 9.40
C MET A 178 -5.45 -5.03 8.63
N LEU A 179 -4.45 -4.58 7.87
CA LEU A 179 -3.54 -5.43 7.11
C LEU A 179 -2.40 -6.03 7.94
N ASN A 180 -2.35 -5.82 9.27
CA ASN A 180 -1.27 -6.24 10.15
C ASN A 180 0.11 -5.69 9.73
N LEU A 181 0.18 -4.45 9.21
CA LEU A 181 1.40 -3.90 8.65
C LEU A 181 2.51 -3.68 9.67
N GLU A 182 2.22 -3.29 10.91
CA GLU A 182 3.24 -3.16 11.95
C GLU A 182 4.06 -4.46 12.07
N SER A 183 3.38 -5.60 12.13
CA SER A 183 4.04 -6.89 12.17
C SER A 183 4.68 -7.31 10.85
N ALA A 184 4.18 -6.82 9.72
CA ALA A 184 4.74 -7.03 8.40
C ALA A 184 6.06 -6.25 8.22
N TRP A 185 6.11 -5.02 8.69
CA TRP A 185 7.32 -4.18 8.68
C TRP A 185 8.42 -4.72 9.60
N ASP A 186 8.06 -5.44 10.68
CA ASP A 186 9.05 -6.17 11.47
C ASP A 186 9.73 -7.28 10.67
N ILE A 187 9.00 -7.93 9.77
CA ILE A 187 9.54 -8.98 8.90
C ILE A 187 10.34 -8.34 7.75
N GLN A 188 9.85 -7.22 7.23
CA GLN A 188 10.40 -6.53 6.04
C GLN A 188 10.56 -5.03 6.31
N PRO A 189 11.54 -4.61 7.15
CA PRO A 189 11.69 -3.21 7.57
C PRO A 189 12.09 -2.27 6.43
N GLN A 190 12.53 -2.79 5.28
CA GLN A 190 12.83 -2.01 4.10
C GLN A 190 11.62 -1.80 3.16
N ALA A 191 10.45 -2.29 3.55
CA ALA A 191 9.11 -2.03 2.98
C ALA A 191 9.11 -1.67 1.48
N GLY A 192 9.44 -2.65 0.62
CA GLY A 192 9.40 -2.48 -0.84
C GLY A 192 10.65 -1.85 -1.46
N SER A 193 11.75 -1.66 -0.72
CA SER A 193 13.01 -1.14 -1.26
C SER A 193 13.43 -1.89 -2.53
N ALA A 194 13.90 -1.14 -3.53
CA ALA A 194 14.27 -1.60 -4.87
C ALA A 194 13.12 -2.08 -5.77
N ILE A 195 11.87 -2.04 -5.31
CA ILE A 195 10.70 -2.35 -6.13
C ILE A 195 10.11 -1.07 -6.71
N THR A 196 9.72 -1.13 -7.98
CA THR A 196 9.04 -0.04 -8.68
C THR A 196 7.56 -0.37 -8.82
N VAL A 197 6.70 0.51 -8.30
CA VAL A 197 5.25 0.44 -8.49
C VAL A 197 4.82 1.53 -9.46
N ALA A 198 4.26 1.13 -10.58
CA ALA A 198 3.62 2.05 -11.51
C ALA A 198 2.17 2.32 -11.04
N VAL A 199 1.82 3.59 -10.90
CA VAL A 199 0.45 4.04 -10.65
C VAL A 199 -0.07 4.62 -11.96
N VAL A 200 -0.93 3.86 -12.63
CA VAL A 200 -1.53 4.22 -13.91
C VAL A 200 -2.88 4.86 -13.61
N ASP A 201 -2.91 6.21 -13.60
CA ASP A 201 -3.98 6.98 -12.96
C ASP A 201 -4.05 8.43 -13.49
N THR A 202 -4.52 9.40 -12.70
CA THR A 202 -4.62 10.84 -13.02
C THR A 202 -3.29 11.60 -12.97
N GLY A 203 -2.21 10.96 -12.48
CA GLY A 203 -0.88 11.57 -12.35
C GLY A 203 -0.35 11.53 -10.91
N LEU A 204 0.62 12.38 -10.61
CA LEU A 204 1.21 12.55 -9.27
C LEU A 204 1.66 13.99 -9.05
N ALA A 205 1.39 14.53 -7.89
CA ALA A 205 1.95 15.79 -7.42
C ALA A 205 3.42 15.58 -6.96
N TYR A 206 4.39 15.56 -7.90
CA TYR A 206 5.76 15.17 -7.57
C TYR A 206 6.80 16.28 -7.73
N MET A 207 6.41 17.47 -8.19
CA MET A 207 7.34 18.59 -8.37
C MET A 207 6.68 19.93 -8.06
N ASN A 208 7.49 20.90 -7.62
CA ASN A 208 7.06 22.27 -7.47
C ASN A 208 7.20 23.00 -8.81
N THR A 209 6.17 23.71 -9.24
CA THR A 209 6.21 24.51 -10.46
C THR A 209 5.14 25.60 -10.45
N THR A 210 5.12 26.42 -11.49
CA THR A 210 3.99 27.32 -11.79
C THR A 210 3.48 26.94 -13.16
N LEU A 211 2.21 26.63 -13.26
CA LEU A 211 1.55 26.32 -14.51
C LEU A 211 1.23 27.64 -15.22
N ASP A 212 1.67 27.76 -16.47
CA ASP A 212 1.33 28.86 -17.37
C ASP A 212 0.31 28.31 -18.35
N VAL A 213 -0.98 28.55 -18.05
CA VAL A 213 -2.10 27.93 -18.76
C VAL A 213 -3.17 28.93 -19.13
N THR A 214 -3.96 28.61 -20.15
CA THR A 214 -5.18 29.35 -20.48
C THR A 214 -6.38 28.48 -20.13
N ILE A 215 -7.19 28.93 -19.18
CA ILE A 215 -8.45 28.25 -18.83
C ILE A 215 -9.51 28.65 -19.86
N GLY A 216 -9.88 27.70 -20.72
CA GLY A 216 -10.96 27.82 -21.68
C GLY A 216 -12.35 27.67 -21.03
N ALA A 217 -13.41 27.90 -21.80
CA ALA A 217 -14.73 27.42 -21.38
C ALA A 217 -14.79 25.91 -21.54
N PHE A 218 -15.33 25.21 -20.55
CA PHE A 218 -15.41 23.75 -20.54
C PHE A 218 -16.73 23.26 -19.94
N VAL A 219 -16.98 21.97 -20.09
CA VAL A 219 -18.08 21.27 -19.45
C VAL A 219 -17.46 20.26 -18.51
N ASP A 220 -17.86 20.28 -17.23
CA ASP A 220 -17.38 19.34 -16.23
C ASP A 220 -17.99 17.94 -16.42
N GLU A 221 -17.51 16.97 -15.63
CA GLU A 221 -18.00 15.58 -15.69
C GLU A 221 -19.50 15.45 -15.37
N LEU A 222 -20.09 16.40 -14.65
CA LEU A 222 -21.52 16.45 -14.33
C LEU A 222 -22.35 17.10 -15.44
N GLY A 223 -21.71 17.58 -16.52
CA GLY A 223 -22.34 18.25 -17.63
C GLY A 223 -22.64 19.75 -17.40
N THR A 224 -22.03 20.36 -16.37
CA THR A 224 -22.17 21.79 -16.09
C THR A 224 -21.16 22.59 -16.92
N SER A 225 -21.66 23.69 -17.54
CA SER A 225 -20.80 24.56 -18.35
C SER A 225 -20.16 25.65 -17.50
N HIS A 226 -18.85 25.81 -17.65
CA HIS A 226 -18.05 26.83 -16.96
C HIS A 226 -17.46 27.83 -17.94
N PRO A 227 -17.49 29.14 -17.63
CA PRO A 227 -16.94 30.18 -18.50
C PRO A 227 -15.41 30.17 -18.49
N ALA A 228 -14.80 30.67 -19.56
CA ALA A 228 -13.36 30.84 -19.63
C ALA A 228 -12.86 31.87 -18.60
N LEU A 229 -11.73 31.56 -17.94
CA LEU A 229 -11.01 32.49 -17.05
C LEU A 229 -9.81 33.15 -17.75
N GLY A 230 -9.44 32.70 -18.95
CA GLY A 230 -8.30 33.21 -19.70
C GLY A 230 -6.96 32.75 -19.16
N HIS A 231 -5.92 33.53 -19.44
CA HIS A 231 -4.54 33.22 -19.03
C HIS A 231 -4.36 33.30 -17.51
N GLN A 232 -3.76 32.25 -16.93
CA GLN A 232 -3.51 32.10 -15.50
C GLN A 232 -2.10 31.57 -15.23
N LEU A 233 -1.50 32.06 -14.14
CA LEU A 233 -0.30 31.48 -13.54
C LEU A 233 -0.70 30.76 -12.25
N ILE A 234 -0.78 29.44 -12.29
CA ILE A 234 -1.29 28.63 -11.19
C ILE A 234 -0.13 28.00 -10.44
N PRO A 235 0.02 28.27 -9.12
CA PRO A 235 1.04 27.63 -8.33
C PRO A 235 0.73 26.13 -8.14
N TYR A 236 1.79 25.31 -8.21
CA TYR A 236 1.71 23.87 -8.07
C TYR A 236 2.80 23.35 -7.14
N SER A 237 2.46 22.55 -6.15
CA SER A 237 3.38 22.00 -5.16
C SER A 237 3.41 20.47 -5.17
N ALA A 238 4.61 19.96 -4.92
CA ALA A 238 4.82 18.52 -4.72
C ALA A 238 4.20 18.04 -3.40
N ALA A 239 3.61 16.85 -3.42
CA ALA A 239 3.19 16.11 -2.24
C ALA A 239 4.44 15.54 -1.53
N THR A 240 5.13 16.37 -0.76
CA THR A 240 6.44 16.08 -0.18
C THR A 240 6.45 14.86 0.73
N GLN A 241 5.30 14.52 1.32
CA GLN A 241 5.15 13.32 2.14
C GLN A 241 5.09 12.03 1.32
N ILE A 242 4.83 12.12 0.01
CA ILE A 242 4.84 10.98 -0.91
C ILE A 242 6.20 10.90 -1.60
N VAL A 243 6.70 12.01 -2.10
CA VAL A 243 7.89 12.01 -2.96
C VAL A 243 9.22 12.23 -2.20
N GLY A 244 9.17 12.76 -0.98
CA GLY A 244 10.34 13.07 -0.15
C GLY A 244 11.04 14.38 -0.52
N ALA A 245 11.88 14.87 0.36
CA ALA A 245 12.59 16.16 0.19
C ALA A 245 13.62 16.17 -0.96
N GLY A 246 14.05 15.01 -1.43
CA GLY A 246 15.01 14.85 -2.54
C GLY A 246 14.39 14.41 -3.87
N HIS A 247 13.12 14.43 -4.01
CA HIS A 247 12.16 14.07 -5.09
C HIS A 247 12.66 13.16 -6.22
N ALA A 248 13.79 13.47 -6.81
CA ALA A 248 14.25 12.87 -8.07
C ALA A 248 14.64 11.38 -7.95
N SER A 249 15.04 10.89 -6.79
CA SER A 249 15.53 9.52 -6.65
C SER A 249 14.45 8.46 -6.51
N ARG A 250 13.22 8.87 -6.19
CA ARG A 250 12.10 7.98 -5.92
C ARG A 250 11.13 7.88 -7.09
N ILE A 251 11.05 8.93 -7.91
CA ILE A 251 10.20 8.97 -9.09
C ILE A 251 11.00 8.44 -10.28
N VAL A 252 10.47 7.43 -10.97
CA VAL A 252 11.14 6.78 -12.09
C VAL A 252 10.24 6.74 -13.32
N ALA A 253 10.79 6.99 -14.50
CA ALA A 253 10.11 6.93 -15.78
C ALA A 253 8.68 7.54 -15.76
N PRO A 254 8.49 8.79 -15.32
CA PRO A 254 7.19 9.42 -15.36
C PRO A 254 6.71 9.63 -16.81
N HIS A 255 5.41 9.41 -17.09
CA HIS A 255 4.86 9.65 -18.42
C HIS A 255 3.40 10.05 -18.38
N ASP A 256 3.01 10.93 -19.28
CA ASP A 256 1.69 11.50 -19.42
C ASP A 256 1.14 11.20 -20.82
N PHE A 257 0.12 10.38 -20.92
CA PHE A 257 -0.57 10.07 -22.18
C PHE A 257 -1.70 11.05 -22.49
N VAL A 258 -2.13 11.85 -21.53
CA VAL A 258 -3.13 12.91 -21.73
C VAL A 258 -2.51 14.08 -22.51
N TRP A 259 -1.36 14.56 -22.03
CA TRP A 259 -0.61 15.68 -22.63
C TRP A 259 0.50 15.24 -23.56
N ASN A 260 0.76 13.94 -23.66
CA ASN A 260 1.86 13.35 -24.42
C ASN A 260 3.23 13.95 -24.03
N THR A 261 3.51 13.97 -22.71
CA THR A 261 4.75 14.50 -22.12
C THR A 261 5.36 13.49 -21.15
N ASN A 262 6.52 13.82 -20.58
CA ASN A 262 7.12 13.06 -19.47
C ASN A 262 6.85 13.72 -18.10
N THR A 263 5.82 14.53 -18.00
CA THR A 263 5.48 15.30 -16.79
C THR A 263 4.03 15.04 -16.41
N PRO A 264 3.72 13.86 -15.85
CA PRO A 264 2.36 13.46 -15.48
C PRO A 264 1.90 14.16 -14.20
N LEU A 265 1.71 15.48 -14.27
CA LEU A 265 1.16 16.24 -13.15
C LEU A 265 -0.29 15.84 -12.93
N ASP A 266 -0.61 15.64 -11.67
CA ASP A 266 -1.97 15.37 -11.24
C ASP A 266 -2.74 16.68 -11.12
N PHE A 267 -3.90 16.78 -11.78
CA PHE A 267 -4.80 17.93 -11.66
C PHE A 267 -6.17 17.52 -11.05
N ASP A 268 -6.23 16.31 -10.52
CA ASP A 268 -7.38 15.74 -9.84
C ASP A 268 -7.10 15.54 -8.34
N GLY A 269 -6.00 14.81 -8.05
CA GLY A 269 -5.60 14.41 -6.70
C GLY A 269 -5.80 12.93 -6.41
N HIS A 270 -6.54 12.19 -7.26
CA HIS A 270 -6.77 10.76 -7.09
C HIS A 270 -5.48 9.95 -7.22
N GLY A 271 -4.71 10.11 -8.29
CA GLY A 271 -3.45 9.40 -8.49
C GLY A 271 -2.41 9.73 -7.42
N THR A 272 -2.41 10.97 -6.90
CA THR A 272 -1.57 11.37 -5.77
C THR A 272 -1.96 10.62 -4.50
N HIS A 273 -3.25 10.54 -4.17
CA HIS A 273 -3.78 9.80 -3.02
C HIS A 273 -3.46 8.29 -3.11
N VAL A 274 -3.69 7.67 -4.27
CA VAL A 274 -3.37 6.26 -4.56
C VAL A 274 -1.87 6.00 -4.37
N SER A 275 -1.01 6.88 -4.91
CA SER A 275 0.44 6.81 -4.74
C SER A 275 0.86 6.91 -3.28
N GLY A 276 0.17 7.74 -2.49
CA GLY A 276 0.36 7.84 -1.04
C GLY A 276 0.04 6.54 -0.32
N THR A 277 -1.07 5.89 -0.65
CA THR A 277 -1.44 4.60 -0.05
C THR A 277 -0.38 3.53 -0.35
N VAL A 278 0.14 3.47 -1.59
CA VAL A 278 1.24 2.56 -1.92
C VAL A 278 2.48 2.86 -1.10
N GLY A 279 2.92 4.12 -1.09
CA GLY A 279 4.28 4.40 -0.74
C GLY A 279 4.57 5.74 -0.06
N GLN A 280 3.65 6.36 0.66
CA GLN A 280 3.94 7.55 1.43
C GLN A 280 5.09 7.30 2.40
N LEU A 281 5.96 8.29 2.60
CA LEU A 281 7.02 8.24 3.59
C LEU A 281 6.43 7.91 4.96
N THR A 282 7.16 7.13 5.73
CA THR A 282 6.63 6.55 6.97
C THR A 282 7.69 6.63 8.04
N ASN A 283 7.29 6.86 9.27
CA ASN A 283 8.16 7.01 10.43
C ASN A 283 9.08 8.25 10.31
N ASP A 284 8.58 9.32 9.74
CA ASP A 284 9.27 10.61 9.60
C ASP A 284 8.68 11.71 10.53
N GLY A 285 7.66 11.36 11.32
CA GLY A 285 7.01 12.27 12.27
C GLY A 285 5.99 13.20 11.64
N ILE A 286 5.57 12.95 10.38
CA ILE A 286 4.68 13.85 9.64
C ILE A 286 3.55 13.04 8.99
N GLY A 287 2.30 13.48 9.19
CA GLY A 287 1.12 13.04 8.46
C GLY A 287 0.77 11.57 8.62
N THR A 288 0.60 10.88 7.50
CA THR A 288 0.16 9.49 7.34
C THR A 288 1.31 8.59 6.87
N ALA A 289 1.12 7.29 6.95
CA ALA A 289 2.05 6.27 6.47
C ALA A 289 1.56 5.62 5.17
N GLY A 290 2.48 5.06 4.37
CA GLY A 290 2.20 4.21 3.21
C GLY A 290 2.51 2.73 3.49
N VAL A 291 1.95 1.83 2.68
CA VAL A 291 2.10 0.37 2.86
C VAL A 291 3.54 -0.08 2.64
N ALA A 292 4.13 0.33 1.53
CA ALA A 292 5.49 -0.02 1.10
C ALA A 292 6.32 1.26 0.92
N PHE A 293 6.63 1.92 2.01
CA PHE A 293 7.13 3.30 2.07
C PHE A 293 8.50 3.52 1.42
N ASN A 294 9.24 2.47 1.02
CA ASN A 294 10.53 2.57 0.34
C ASN A 294 10.49 2.19 -1.15
N VAL A 295 9.32 1.97 -1.74
CA VAL A 295 9.21 1.72 -3.19
C VAL A 295 9.63 2.92 -4.01
N LYS A 296 10.01 2.69 -5.25
CA LYS A 296 10.03 3.71 -6.30
C LYS A 296 8.63 3.82 -6.90
N LEU A 297 8.21 5.03 -7.22
CA LEU A 297 6.93 5.33 -7.85
C LEU A 297 7.16 5.69 -9.32
N MET A 298 6.34 5.10 -10.19
CA MET A 298 6.30 5.41 -11.61
C MET A 298 4.91 5.97 -11.93
N PRO A 299 4.72 7.30 -11.89
CA PRO A 299 3.44 7.89 -12.26
C PRO A 299 3.25 7.82 -13.77
N VAL A 300 2.11 7.25 -14.18
CA VAL A 300 1.71 7.13 -15.59
C VAL A 300 0.30 7.69 -15.71
N LYS A 301 0.19 8.92 -16.24
CA LYS A 301 -1.10 9.58 -16.39
C LYS A 301 -1.80 9.10 -17.65
N VAL A 302 -2.98 8.51 -17.45
CA VAL A 302 -3.89 8.02 -18.51
C VAL A 302 -5.31 8.54 -18.35
N LEU A 303 -5.59 9.20 -17.22
CA LEU A 303 -6.89 9.78 -16.91
C LEU A 303 -6.77 11.31 -16.86
N ALA A 304 -7.63 11.98 -17.59
CA ALA A 304 -7.78 13.42 -17.56
C ALA A 304 -8.80 13.84 -16.50
N SER A 305 -8.52 14.93 -15.79
CA SER A 305 -9.45 15.60 -14.89
C SER A 305 -10.23 16.71 -15.62
N ASP A 306 -11.19 17.33 -14.93
CA ASP A 306 -11.87 18.53 -15.39
C ASP A 306 -10.88 19.66 -15.73
N TRP A 307 -9.81 19.81 -14.95
CA TRP A 307 -8.79 20.80 -15.21
C TRP A 307 -7.90 20.48 -16.43
N ASP A 308 -7.67 19.19 -16.72
CA ASP A 308 -7.03 18.82 -17.99
C ASP A 308 -7.88 19.27 -19.19
N VAL A 309 -9.21 19.14 -19.09
CA VAL A 309 -10.14 19.62 -20.12
C VAL A 309 -10.14 21.14 -20.18
N ALA A 310 -10.24 21.82 -19.04
CA ALA A 310 -10.24 23.28 -18.96
C ALA A 310 -8.96 23.93 -19.51
N PHE A 311 -7.81 23.25 -19.33
CA PHE A 311 -6.51 23.69 -19.85
C PHE A 311 -6.29 23.29 -21.33
N GLY A 312 -7.18 22.47 -21.90
CA GLY A 312 -7.10 22.04 -23.31
C GLY A 312 -6.19 20.82 -23.56
N GLY A 313 -5.84 20.05 -22.52
CA GLY A 313 -5.06 18.82 -22.63
C GLY A 313 -5.88 17.61 -23.05
N SER A 314 -7.19 17.63 -22.79
CA SER A 314 -8.12 16.56 -23.18
C SER A 314 -9.44 17.14 -23.68
N PRO A 315 -10.12 16.47 -24.59
CA PRO A 315 -11.49 16.85 -24.98
C PRO A 315 -12.58 16.33 -24.03
N PHE A 316 -12.26 15.49 -23.07
CA PHE A 316 -13.18 14.87 -22.11
C PHE A 316 -12.45 14.49 -20.81
N VAL A 317 -13.19 14.31 -19.73
CA VAL A 317 -12.71 13.77 -18.43
C VAL A 317 -12.59 12.26 -18.52
N GLY A 318 -11.59 11.69 -17.84
CA GLY A 318 -11.30 10.26 -17.85
C GLY A 318 -10.27 9.86 -18.90
N GLY A 319 -10.27 8.61 -19.30
CA GLY A 319 -9.33 8.05 -20.27
C GLY A 319 -10.02 7.12 -21.26
N THR A 320 -9.27 6.70 -22.27
CA THR A 320 -9.71 5.70 -23.25
C THR A 320 -8.95 4.40 -23.08
N ASP A 321 -9.54 3.30 -23.56
CA ASP A 321 -8.92 1.97 -23.51
C ASP A 321 -7.50 1.94 -24.11
N ASP A 322 -7.28 2.70 -25.20
CA ASP A 322 -5.96 2.78 -25.83
C ASP A 322 -4.95 3.55 -24.96
N MET A 323 -5.38 4.59 -24.25
CA MET A 323 -4.51 5.32 -23.30
C MET A 323 -4.11 4.42 -22.13
N VAL A 324 -5.08 3.71 -21.54
CA VAL A 324 -4.84 2.76 -20.46
C VAL A 324 -3.93 1.62 -20.93
N ALA A 325 -4.20 1.02 -22.09
CA ALA A 325 -3.38 -0.05 -22.65
C ALA A 325 -1.95 0.40 -22.96
N ARG A 326 -1.76 1.62 -23.49
CA ARG A 326 -0.43 2.21 -23.69
C ARG A 326 0.28 2.46 -22.36
N GLY A 327 -0.43 2.96 -21.35
CA GLY A 327 0.11 3.20 -20.02
C GLY A 327 0.62 1.92 -19.35
N ILE A 328 -0.16 0.83 -19.42
CA ILE A 328 0.22 -0.49 -18.91
C ILE A 328 1.48 -1.00 -19.62
N ARG A 329 1.54 -0.95 -20.97
CA ARG A 329 2.70 -1.39 -21.73
C ARG A 329 3.92 -0.53 -21.45
N TYR A 330 3.75 0.80 -21.38
CA TYR A 330 4.81 1.72 -21.01
C TYR A 330 5.41 1.37 -19.64
N ALA A 331 4.58 1.17 -18.62
CA ALA A 331 5.01 0.79 -17.29
C ALA A 331 5.86 -0.50 -17.31
N ALA A 332 5.38 -1.52 -18.03
CA ALA A 332 6.07 -2.80 -18.15
C ALA A 332 7.41 -2.68 -18.89
N ASP A 333 7.50 -1.86 -19.94
CA ASP A 333 8.73 -1.66 -20.72
C ASP A 333 9.76 -0.79 -20.00
N ASN A 334 9.33 0.03 -19.05
CA ASN A 334 10.20 0.93 -18.27
C ASN A 334 10.53 0.39 -16.87
N GLY A 335 10.30 -0.91 -16.63
CA GLY A 335 10.81 -1.62 -15.46
C GLY A 335 9.92 -1.54 -14.22
N ALA A 336 8.62 -1.33 -14.38
CA ALA A 336 7.67 -1.54 -13.29
C ALA A 336 7.71 -3.01 -12.86
N ASN A 337 7.71 -3.24 -11.56
CA ASN A 337 7.54 -4.57 -10.98
C ASN A 337 6.06 -4.85 -10.68
N ILE A 338 5.32 -3.80 -10.34
CA ILE A 338 3.90 -3.85 -10.04
C ILE A 338 3.22 -2.71 -10.80
N ILE A 339 2.03 -2.98 -11.32
CA ILE A 339 1.19 -1.98 -11.99
C ILE A 339 -0.12 -1.90 -11.21
N ASN A 340 -0.41 -0.74 -10.64
CA ASN A 340 -1.66 -0.44 -9.95
C ASN A 340 -2.62 0.27 -10.90
N LEU A 341 -3.80 -0.30 -11.07
CA LEU A 341 -4.91 0.22 -11.87
C LEU A 341 -6.08 0.54 -10.93
N SER A 342 -6.06 1.73 -10.32
CA SER A 342 -7.18 2.24 -9.52
C SER A 342 -8.21 2.91 -10.43
N LEU A 343 -8.63 2.20 -11.47
CA LEU A 343 -9.55 2.64 -12.50
C LEU A 343 -10.42 1.47 -12.96
N GLY A 344 -11.53 1.77 -13.59
CA GLY A 344 -12.48 0.76 -14.09
C GLY A 344 -13.40 1.32 -15.15
N SER A 345 -14.22 0.45 -15.69
CA SER A 345 -15.25 0.75 -16.66
C SER A 345 -16.38 -0.27 -16.51
N ALA A 346 -17.60 0.21 -16.34
CA ALA A 346 -18.79 -0.63 -16.39
C ALA A 346 -18.98 -1.20 -17.80
N GLY A 347 -19.45 -2.44 -17.89
CA GLY A 347 -19.71 -3.06 -19.18
C GLY A 347 -20.41 -4.41 -19.06
N PRO A 348 -20.52 -5.14 -20.19
CA PRO A 348 -21.21 -6.40 -20.23
C PRO A 348 -20.45 -7.50 -19.44
N PRO A 349 -21.18 -8.41 -18.82
CA PRO A 349 -20.57 -9.60 -18.23
C PRO A 349 -20.00 -10.56 -19.31
N ASN A 350 -19.07 -11.42 -18.90
CA ASN A 350 -18.55 -12.49 -19.74
C ASN A 350 -17.67 -12.07 -20.94
N CYS A 351 -16.98 -10.96 -20.86
CA CYS A 351 -16.01 -10.55 -21.87
C CYS A 351 -14.93 -11.62 -22.11
N GLY A 352 -14.65 -12.47 -21.13
CA GLY A 352 -13.72 -13.58 -21.28
C GLY A 352 -14.16 -14.65 -22.29
N THR A 353 -15.46 -14.90 -22.40
CA THR A 353 -16.03 -15.86 -23.35
C THR A 353 -16.51 -15.23 -24.65
N GLN A 354 -16.76 -13.93 -24.65
CA GLN A 354 -17.24 -13.13 -25.78
C GLN A 354 -16.39 -11.84 -25.95
N PRO A 355 -15.09 -11.95 -26.21
CA PRO A 355 -14.15 -10.82 -26.17
C PRO A 355 -14.42 -9.75 -27.26
N ASN A 356 -15.17 -10.09 -28.29
CA ASN A 356 -15.56 -9.17 -29.37
C ASN A 356 -16.95 -8.59 -29.17
N GLN A 357 -17.57 -8.76 -28.00
CA GLN A 357 -18.82 -8.11 -27.63
C GLN A 357 -18.56 -6.61 -27.46
N ASP A 358 -19.48 -5.79 -27.92
CA ASP A 358 -19.40 -4.34 -27.69
C ASP A 358 -19.38 -4.04 -26.19
N GLY A 359 -18.48 -3.16 -25.77
CA GLY A 359 -18.23 -2.81 -24.38
C GLY A 359 -17.13 -3.63 -23.69
N CYS A 360 -16.60 -4.69 -24.31
CA CYS A 360 -15.41 -5.39 -23.83
C CYS A 360 -14.12 -4.69 -24.28
N SER A 361 -13.02 -4.87 -23.51
CA SER A 361 -11.73 -4.23 -23.80
C SER A 361 -10.60 -5.23 -24.07
N PRO A 362 -10.57 -5.86 -25.27
CA PRO A 362 -9.50 -6.79 -25.62
C PRO A 362 -8.12 -6.11 -25.72
N VAL A 363 -8.08 -4.81 -25.97
CA VAL A 363 -6.82 -4.05 -26.02
C VAL A 363 -6.17 -3.92 -24.65
N ILE A 364 -6.95 -3.67 -23.59
CA ILE A 364 -6.47 -3.66 -22.21
C ILE A 364 -6.07 -5.06 -21.77
N GLU A 365 -6.86 -6.09 -22.08
CA GLU A 365 -6.48 -7.48 -21.79
C GLU A 365 -5.13 -7.85 -22.43
N SER A 366 -4.93 -7.50 -23.69
CA SER A 366 -3.65 -7.71 -24.38
C SER A 366 -2.49 -6.99 -23.68
N ALA A 367 -2.72 -5.77 -23.16
CA ALA A 367 -1.70 -5.02 -22.44
C ALA A 367 -1.39 -5.63 -21.07
N ILE A 368 -2.39 -6.10 -20.33
CA ILE A 368 -2.20 -6.80 -19.04
C ILE A 368 -1.43 -8.09 -19.25
N ARG A 369 -1.81 -8.93 -20.22
CA ARG A 369 -1.06 -10.16 -20.58
C ARG A 369 0.38 -9.87 -20.96
N TYR A 370 0.62 -8.77 -21.69
CA TYR A 370 1.98 -8.33 -22.03
C TYR A 370 2.77 -7.96 -20.76
N ALA A 371 2.17 -7.19 -19.85
CA ALA A 371 2.82 -6.77 -18.61
C ALA A 371 3.15 -7.96 -17.70
N VAL A 372 2.22 -8.91 -17.55
CA VAL A 372 2.47 -10.16 -16.81
C VAL A 372 3.57 -10.98 -17.48
N GLY A 373 3.59 -11.07 -18.81
CA GLY A 373 4.68 -11.69 -19.57
C GLY A 373 6.04 -11.02 -19.36
N LYS A 374 6.08 -9.74 -18.99
CA LYS A 374 7.27 -8.99 -18.57
C LYS A 374 7.56 -9.11 -17.07
N ARG A 375 6.82 -9.97 -16.36
CA ARG A 375 6.90 -10.23 -14.91
C ARG A 375 6.39 -9.08 -14.03
N CYS A 376 5.52 -8.22 -14.54
CA CYS A 376 4.80 -7.26 -13.73
C CYS A 376 3.60 -7.97 -13.07
N PHE A 377 3.42 -7.76 -11.77
CA PHE A 377 2.18 -8.10 -11.08
C PHE A 377 1.17 -6.96 -11.27
N VAL A 378 -0.05 -7.28 -11.69
CA VAL A 378 -1.06 -6.26 -12.02
C VAL A 378 -2.18 -6.28 -10.98
N VAL A 379 -2.49 -5.14 -10.39
CA VAL A 379 -3.53 -4.99 -9.35
C VAL A 379 -4.60 -4.04 -9.87
N ILE A 380 -5.86 -4.47 -9.85
CA ILE A 380 -6.98 -3.79 -10.49
C ILE A 380 -8.09 -3.56 -9.45
N ALA A 381 -8.62 -2.35 -9.38
CA ALA A 381 -9.81 -2.04 -8.59
C ALA A 381 -11.05 -2.75 -9.14
N ALA A 382 -11.87 -3.37 -8.26
CA ALA A 382 -13.02 -4.17 -8.69
C ALA A 382 -14.18 -3.34 -9.28
N GLY A 383 -14.20 -2.03 -9.05
CA GLY A 383 -15.29 -1.12 -9.45
C GLY A 383 -16.11 -0.63 -8.25
N ASN A 384 -16.88 0.44 -8.47
CA ASN A 384 -17.63 1.11 -7.41
C ASN A 384 -19.16 1.16 -7.71
N ASP A 385 -19.65 0.21 -8.50
CA ASP A 385 -20.98 0.26 -9.12
C ASP A 385 -22.00 -0.69 -8.48
N ALA A 386 -21.72 -1.25 -7.29
CA ALA A 386 -22.60 -2.27 -6.67
C ALA A 386 -24.04 -1.80 -6.45
N GLU A 387 -24.26 -0.50 -6.20
CA GLU A 387 -25.59 0.09 -6.03
C GLU A 387 -26.03 0.90 -7.26
N VAL A 388 -25.21 0.94 -8.30
CA VAL A 388 -25.54 1.63 -9.55
C VAL A 388 -26.39 0.70 -10.42
N THR A 389 -27.49 1.23 -10.96
CA THR A 389 -28.28 0.56 -11.99
C THR A 389 -27.93 1.19 -13.34
N ASP A 390 -27.09 0.51 -14.09
CA ASP A 390 -26.75 0.92 -15.44
C ASP A 390 -27.92 0.63 -16.40
N PRO A 391 -28.29 1.55 -17.30
CA PRO A 391 -29.41 1.35 -18.23
C PRO A 391 -29.23 0.13 -19.16
N ASP A 392 -27.99 -0.19 -19.52
CA ASP A 392 -27.67 -1.24 -20.46
C ASP A 392 -27.27 -2.56 -19.77
N PHE A 393 -26.65 -2.49 -18.58
CA PHE A 393 -26.06 -3.65 -17.88
C PHE A 393 -26.76 -4.01 -16.55
N GLY A 394 -27.69 -3.19 -16.07
CA GLY A 394 -28.47 -3.47 -14.86
C GLY A 394 -27.75 -3.08 -13.57
N LEU A 395 -28.22 -3.64 -12.45
CA LEU A 395 -27.64 -3.39 -11.12
C LEU A 395 -26.30 -4.12 -10.98
N ASN A 396 -25.31 -3.43 -10.39
CA ASN A 396 -23.93 -3.93 -10.21
C ASN A 396 -23.34 -4.38 -11.55
N PRO A 397 -23.15 -3.48 -12.52
CA PRO A 397 -22.55 -3.81 -13.80
C PRO A 397 -21.12 -4.34 -13.59
N THR A 398 -20.70 -5.24 -14.48
CA THR A 398 -19.36 -5.83 -14.40
C THR A 398 -18.30 -4.76 -14.69
N SER A 399 -17.27 -4.68 -13.85
CA SER A 399 -16.06 -3.92 -14.20
C SER A 399 -15.25 -4.72 -15.23
N VAL A 400 -15.28 -4.25 -16.48
CA VAL A 400 -14.68 -4.98 -17.62
C VAL A 400 -13.18 -5.18 -17.45
N ILE A 401 -12.50 -4.17 -16.87
CA ILE A 401 -11.05 -4.24 -16.64
C ILE A 401 -10.74 -5.20 -15.49
N ALA A 402 -11.52 -5.16 -14.41
CA ALA A 402 -11.35 -6.07 -13.27
C ALA A 402 -11.64 -7.54 -13.64
N GLU A 403 -12.61 -7.77 -14.53
CA GLU A 403 -12.93 -9.13 -15.02
C GLU A 403 -11.73 -9.81 -15.72
N ILE A 404 -10.81 -9.03 -16.28
CA ILE A 404 -9.60 -9.56 -16.93
C ILE A 404 -8.73 -10.34 -15.93
N ALA A 405 -8.68 -9.94 -14.67
CA ALA A 405 -7.92 -10.61 -13.63
C ALA A 405 -8.27 -12.10 -13.55
N SER A 406 -9.55 -12.44 -13.52
CA SER A 406 -10.03 -13.83 -13.40
C SER A 406 -9.54 -14.81 -14.49
N ARG A 407 -8.88 -14.31 -15.54
CA ARG A 407 -8.37 -15.11 -16.66
C ARG A 407 -6.92 -14.82 -17.06
N VAL A 408 -6.23 -14.00 -16.26
CA VAL A 408 -4.81 -13.69 -16.48
C VAL A 408 -4.03 -13.90 -15.19
N PRO A 409 -3.53 -15.12 -14.92
CA PRO A 409 -2.72 -15.38 -13.74
C PRO A 409 -1.56 -14.40 -13.61
N GLY A 410 -1.43 -13.76 -12.46
CA GLY A 410 -0.52 -12.66 -12.22
C GLY A 410 -1.15 -11.26 -12.31
N ALA A 411 -2.47 -11.20 -12.52
CA ALA A 411 -3.30 -10.02 -12.33
C ALA A 411 -4.37 -10.34 -11.28
N VAL A 412 -4.69 -9.40 -10.40
CA VAL A 412 -5.73 -9.58 -9.36
C VAL A 412 -6.70 -8.40 -9.34
N SER A 413 -7.97 -8.70 -9.13
CA SER A 413 -9.00 -7.70 -8.86
C SER A 413 -9.26 -7.59 -7.36
N VAL A 414 -9.47 -6.35 -6.88
CA VAL A 414 -9.53 -6.03 -5.46
C VAL A 414 -10.83 -5.32 -5.11
N ALA A 415 -11.67 -5.98 -4.32
CA ALA A 415 -12.88 -5.41 -3.73
C ALA A 415 -12.55 -4.58 -2.48
N ALA A 416 -13.44 -3.67 -2.12
CA ALA A 416 -13.29 -2.82 -0.97
C ALA A 416 -14.01 -3.39 0.26
N VAL A 417 -13.31 -3.38 1.41
CA VAL A 417 -13.91 -3.58 2.73
C VAL A 417 -13.87 -2.29 3.52
N ASP A 418 -14.79 -2.16 4.45
CA ASP A 418 -14.84 -1.03 5.37
C ASP A 418 -14.24 -1.37 6.74
N ARG A 419 -14.22 -0.37 7.62
CA ARG A 419 -13.63 -0.47 8.95
C ARG A 419 -14.28 -1.53 9.85
N ARG A 420 -15.49 -2.03 9.56
CA ARG A 420 -16.12 -3.11 10.32
C ARG A 420 -15.29 -4.38 10.33
N ALA A 421 -14.44 -4.59 9.33
CA ALA A 421 -13.49 -5.69 9.28
C ALA A 421 -12.34 -5.57 10.32
N LEU A 422 -12.10 -4.38 10.90
CA LEU A 422 -11.07 -4.15 11.91
C LEU A 422 -11.53 -4.58 13.31
N GLY A 423 -10.66 -5.28 14.04
CA GLY A 423 -10.70 -5.31 15.52
C GLY A 423 -11.63 -6.31 16.14
N GLN A 424 -12.29 -7.17 15.40
CA GLN A 424 -13.01 -8.29 15.99
C GLN A 424 -12.02 -9.43 16.31
N THR A 425 -11.61 -9.54 17.56
CA THR A 425 -10.83 -10.66 18.08
C THR A 425 -11.72 -11.90 18.10
N GLY A 426 -11.48 -12.81 17.16
CA GLY A 426 -12.21 -14.08 17.08
C GLY A 426 -12.49 -14.48 15.64
N ALA A 427 -12.62 -15.75 15.41
CA ALA A 427 -12.63 -16.42 14.11
C ALA A 427 -13.85 -16.13 13.20
N ARG A 428 -14.56 -15.03 13.37
CA ARG A 428 -15.79 -14.75 12.61
C ARG A 428 -15.94 -13.27 12.31
N ARG A 429 -15.06 -12.75 11.47
CA ARG A 429 -15.23 -11.41 10.92
C ARG A 429 -16.07 -11.52 9.65
N CYS A 430 -17.16 -10.76 9.53
CA CYS A 430 -17.91 -10.63 8.28
C CYS A 430 -18.38 -11.97 7.68
N THR A 431 -18.93 -12.87 8.48
CA THR A 431 -19.10 -14.30 8.14
C THR A 431 -20.31 -14.62 7.24
N GLY A 432 -20.96 -13.63 6.65
CA GLY A 432 -22.24 -13.86 5.96
C GLY A 432 -23.40 -14.28 6.89
N ASP A 433 -23.18 -14.27 8.20
CA ASP A 433 -24.25 -14.40 9.19
C ASP A 433 -25.16 -13.17 9.09
N PRO A 434 -26.46 -13.32 8.81
CA PRO A 434 -27.39 -12.20 8.69
C PRO A 434 -27.50 -11.35 9.96
N ASN A 435 -27.00 -11.86 11.09
CA ASN A 435 -26.95 -11.15 12.38
C ASN A 435 -25.64 -10.42 12.62
N LEU A 436 -24.63 -10.56 11.75
CA LEU A 436 -23.35 -9.85 11.83
C LEU A 436 -23.24 -8.80 10.72
N PRO A 437 -22.60 -7.64 10.99
CA PRO A 437 -22.44 -6.63 9.97
C PRO A 437 -21.65 -7.16 8.76
N ASP A 438 -22.17 -6.96 7.58
CA ASP A 438 -21.43 -7.11 6.33
C ASP A 438 -20.29 -6.07 6.31
N CYS A 439 -19.06 -6.51 6.04
CA CYS A 439 -17.89 -5.64 5.97
C CYS A 439 -17.55 -5.21 4.54
N HIS A 440 -18.26 -5.71 3.57
CA HIS A 440 -18.15 -5.27 2.19
C HIS A 440 -18.58 -3.80 2.09
N ALA A 441 -17.78 -2.97 1.44
CA ALA A 441 -18.14 -1.58 1.24
C ALA A 441 -19.35 -1.52 0.29
N TYR A 442 -20.34 -0.72 0.62
CA TYR A 442 -21.64 -0.73 -0.05
C TYR A 442 -21.57 -0.48 -1.55
N TYR A 443 -20.59 0.31 -1.98
CA TYR A 443 -20.35 0.66 -3.39
C TYR A 443 -19.52 -0.38 -4.14
N SER A 444 -18.75 -1.22 -3.42
CA SER A 444 -17.77 -2.10 -4.07
C SER A 444 -18.45 -3.10 -4.99
N SER A 445 -18.13 -3.05 -6.28
CA SER A 445 -18.59 -4.04 -7.23
C SER A 445 -18.17 -5.44 -6.81
N PHE A 446 -19.01 -6.42 -7.08
CA PHE A 446 -18.83 -7.82 -6.70
C PHE A 446 -19.19 -8.77 -7.85
N GLY A 447 -18.63 -9.97 -7.81
CA GLY A 447 -18.87 -10.97 -8.85
C GLY A 447 -17.79 -12.05 -8.89
N PRO A 448 -17.91 -13.00 -9.81
CA PRO A 448 -16.98 -14.12 -9.91
C PRO A 448 -15.55 -13.72 -10.26
N TYR A 449 -15.34 -12.48 -10.66
CA TYR A 449 -14.03 -11.93 -11.01
C TYR A 449 -13.28 -11.33 -9.81
N VAL A 450 -13.92 -11.11 -8.66
CA VAL A 450 -13.25 -10.61 -7.47
C VAL A 450 -12.35 -11.69 -6.89
N GLU A 451 -11.08 -11.36 -6.67
CA GLU A 451 -10.08 -12.31 -6.18
C GLU A 451 -9.61 -11.99 -4.77
N LEU A 452 -9.47 -10.72 -4.43
CA LEU A 452 -8.99 -10.28 -3.13
C LEU A 452 -9.87 -9.15 -2.60
N SER A 453 -9.76 -8.88 -1.31
CA SER A 453 -10.31 -7.67 -0.71
C SER A 453 -9.27 -6.95 0.12
N ALA A 454 -9.41 -5.61 0.21
CA ALA A 454 -8.54 -4.74 0.97
C ALA A 454 -9.32 -3.50 1.48
N PRO A 455 -8.77 -2.71 2.41
CA PRO A 455 -9.44 -1.54 2.92
C PRO A 455 -9.71 -0.49 1.84
N GLY A 456 -10.97 -0.25 1.51
CA GLY A 456 -11.42 0.81 0.61
C GLY A 456 -12.19 1.92 1.32
N GLY A 457 -12.65 1.65 2.54
CA GLY A 457 -13.37 2.61 3.36
C GLY A 457 -14.88 2.64 3.11
N SER A 458 -15.59 3.40 3.94
CA SER A 458 -17.02 3.69 3.81
C SER A 458 -17.40 4.87 4.70
N ASP A 459 -18.22 5.74 4.20
CA ASP A 459 -18.81 6.86 4.94
C ASP A 459 -20.07 6.49 5.71
N ARG A 460 -20.81 5.44 5.28
CA ARG A 460 -22.12 5.08 5.83
C ARG A 460 -22.07 4.58 7.27
N SER A 461 -20.99 3.87 7.65
CA SER A 461 -20.93 3.22 8.96
C SER A 461 -20.21 4.06 10.02
N PHE A 462 -19.24 4.87 9.63
CA PHE A 462 -18.34 5.57 10.55
C PHE A 462 -18.10 7.04 10.14
N GLY A 463 -18.81 7.55 9.12
CA GLY A 463 -18.54 8.89 8.59
C GLY A 463 -17.05 9.05 8.24
N ARG A 464 -16.46 10.16 8.62
CA ARG A 464 -15.03 10.45 8.38
C ARG A 464 -14.06 9.40 8.94
N ASP A 465 -14.44 8.71 9.99
CA ASP A 465 -13.63 7.66 10.63
C ASP A 465 -13.52 6.38 9.77
N GLY A 466 -14.36 6.26 8.74
CA GLY A 466 -14.35 5.16 7.80
C GLY A 466 -13.51 5.39 6.55
N TYR A 467 -12.93 6.58 6.36
CA TYR A 467 -12.17 6.91 5.16
C TYR A 467 -10.73 6.38 5.19
N VAL A 468 -10.15 6.21 4.02
CA VAL A 468 -8.71 6.01 3.82
C VAL A 468 -8.07 7.38 3.61
N TRP A 469 -7.13 7.75 4.48
CA TRP A 469 -6.55 9.08 4.54
C TRP A 469 -5.14 9.08 3.96
N GLN A 470 -4.89 10.01 3.01
CA GLN A 470 -3.56 10.25 2.44
C GLN A 470 -3.38 11.73 2.08
N GLN A 471 -2.12 12.14 1.83
CA GLN A 471 -1.83 13.46 1.31
C GLN A 471 -2.27 13.57 -0.15
N THR A 472 -3.05 14.61 -0.46
CA THR A 472 -3.37 15.03 -1.82
C THR A 472 -3.76 16.51 -1.82
N PHE A 473 -4.30 17.03 -2.90
CA PHE A 473 -4.80 18.40 -2.94
C PHE A 473 -6.00 18.59 -2.00
N ASP A 474 -6.07 19.79 -1.42
CA ASP A 474 -7.29 20.22 -0.72
C ASP A 474 -8.33 20.64 -1.77
N PHE A 475 -9.33 19.80 -1.97
CA PHE A 475 -10.35 19.99 -3.00
C PHE A 475 -11.16 21.28 -2.83
N THR A 476 -11.18 21.92 -1.65
CA THR A 476 -11.79 23.25 -1.48
C THR A 476 -11.06 24.32 -2.30
N TYR A 477 -9.86 24.04 -2.78
CA TYR A 477 -9.05 24.93 -3.60
C TYR A 477 -8.81 24.39 -5.01
N THR A 478 -9.09 23.14 -5.29
CA THR A 478 -9.00 22.57 -6.64
C THR A 478 -10.37 22.49 -7.31
N ASP A 479 -11.42 22.10 -6.59
CA ASP A 479 -12.76 21.94 -7.18
C ASP A 479 -13.54 23.25 -7.12
N THR A 480 -12.90 24.31 -7.58
CA THR A 480 -13.49 25.67 -7.59
C THR A 480 -14.63 25.84 -8.59
N PHE A 481 -14.88 24.85 -9.42
CA PHE A 481 -16.02 24.78 -10.33
C PHE A 481 -17.27 24.16 -9.68
N ASP A 482 -17.13 23.40 -8.58
CA ASP A 482 -18.26 22.84 -7.84
C ASP A 482 -18.82 23.84 -6.82
N PRO A 483 -20.06 24.38 -7.03
CA PRO A 483 -20.68 25.33 -6.12
C PRO A 483 -21.04 24.73 -4.75
N ALA A 484 -21.07 23.39 -4.62
CA ALA A 484 -21.28 22.71 -3.34
C ALA A 484 -20.00 22.75 -2.46
N ILE A 485 -18.84 22.87 -3.08
CA ILE A 485 -17.54 22.92 -2.44
C ILE A 485 -17.07 24.36 -2.31
N THR A 486 -17.08 25.10 -3.42
CA THR A 486 -16.58 26.48 -3.48
C THR A 486 -17.67 27.41 -4.03
N PRO A 487 -18.11 28.43 -3.28
CA PRO A 487 -19.23 29.29 -3.70
C PRO A 487 -18.90 30.20 -4.90
N THR A 488 -17.64 30.32 -5.27
CA THR A 488 -17.20 31.23 -6.34
C THR A 488 -16.25 30.49 -7.27
N TYR A 489 -16.65 30.33 -8.53
CA TYR A 489 -15.80 29.78 -9.58
C TYR A 489 -14.56 30.65 -9.79
N GLY A 490 -13.40 30.01 -9.86
CA GLY A 490 -12.11 30.67 -10.05
C GLY A 490 -10.99 29.70 -10.43
N PRO A 491 -9.77 30.20 -10.66
CA PRO A 491 -8.64 29.32 -10.97
C PRO A 491 -8.30 28.42 -9.78
N PRO A 492 -7.91 27.16 -10.01
CA PRO A 492 -7.55 26.23 -8.94
C PRO A 492 -6.23 26.60 -8.28
N ARG A 493 -5.99 26.02 -7.10
CA ARG A 493 -4.75 26.13 -6.34
C ARG A 493 -4.18 24.74 -6.06
N PHE A 494 -3.22 24.29 -6.88
CA PHE A 494 -2.53 23.00 -6.69
C PHE A 494 -1.33 23.09 -5.75
N ASP A 495 -1.12 24.22 -5.10
CA ASP A 495 -0.07 24.38 -4.09
C ASP A 495 -0.58 24.19 -2.64
N ILE A 496 -1.87 23.93 -2.49
CA ILE A 496 -2.50 23.66 -1.19
C ILE A 496 -2.81 22.18 -1.07
N LEU A 497 -2.01 21.50 -0.24
CA LEU A 497 -2.13 20.08 0.02
C LEU A 497 -2.71 19.85 1.41
N ALA A 498 -3.50 18.78 1.56
CA ALA A 498 -4.11 18.37 2.81
C ALA A 498 -4.03 16.84 2.97
N TYR A 499 -4.41 16.34 4.14
CA TYR A 499 -4.72 14.94 4.31
C TYR A 499 -6.21 14.76 4.07
N VAL A 500 -6.54 14.11 2.97
CA VAL A 500 -7.91 13.94 2.50
C VAL A 500 -8.31 12.48 2.63
N GLY A 501 -9.56 12.26 3.04
CA GLY A 501 -10.12 10.92 3.15
C GLY A 501 -10.93 10.56 1.92
N TYR A 502 -10.57 9.48 1.26
CA TYR A 502 -11.30 8.91 0.12
C TYR A 502 -11.89 7.54 0.47
N ILE A 503 -12.90 7.14 -0.30
CA ILE A 503 -13.47 5.78 -0.29
C ILE A 503 -13.50 5.27 -1.74
N GLY A 504 -13.30 3.98 -1.92
CA GLY A 504 -13.33 3.36 -3.25
C GLY A 504 -12.52 2.08 -3.31
N THR A 505 -12.82 1.23 -4.28
CA THR A 505 -11.92 0.12 -4.66
C THR A 505 -10.59 0.65 -5.17
N SER A 506 -10.56 1.89 -5.63
CA SER A 506 -9.34 2.66 -5.94
C SER A 506 -8.41 2.84 -4.74
N MET A 507 -8.93 2.85 -3.52
CA MET A 507 -8.14 2.89 -2.28
C MET A 507 -7.77 1.49 -1.82
N ALA A 508 -8.56 0.47 -2.16
CA ALA A 508 -8.26 -0.94 -1.83
C ALA A 508 -7.08 -1.49 -2.65
N ALA A 509 -7.06 -1.27 -3.96
CA ALA A 509 -6.02 -1.78 -4.87
C ALA A 509 -4.59 -1.39 -4.46
N PRO A 510 -4.27 -0.12 -4.10
CA PRO A 510 -2.91 0.26 -3.72
C PRO A 510 -2.42 -0.41 -2.43
N HIS A 511 -3.29 -0.84 -1.53
CA HIS A 511 -2.91 -1.65 -0.38
C HIS A 511 -2.32 -2.99 -0.82
N VAL A 512 -2.98 -3.66 -1.76
CA VAL A 512 -2.49 -4.93 -2.34
C VAL A 512 -1.18 -4.72 -3.08
N SER A 513 -1.08 -3.64 -3.87
CA SER A 513 0.15 -3.27 -4.59
C SER A 513 1.34 -3.09 -3.65
N GLY A 514 1.13 -2.44 -2.50
CA GLY A 514 2.16 -2.26 -1.48
C GLY A 514 2.58 -3.59 -0.82
N VAL A 515 1.62 -4.45 -0.48
CA VAL A 515 1.93 -5.79 0.09
C VAL A 515 2.68 -6.66 -0.92
N ALA A 516 2.27 -6.65 -2.19
CA ALA A 516 2.97 -7.35 -3.27
C ALA A 516 4.41 -6.84 -3.45
N ALA A 517 4.64 -5.52 -3.28
CA ALA A 517 5.99 -4.96 -3.34
C ALA A 517 6.91 -5.52 -2.23
N MET A 518 6.38 -5.69 -1.03
CA MET A 518 7.14 -6.32 0.05
C MET A 518 7.42 -7.80 -0.21
N LEU A 519 6.51 -8.53 -0.88
CA LEU A 519 6.74 -9.92 -1.31
C LEU A 519 7.83 -10.00 -2.39
N MET A 520 7.77 -9.16 -3.39
CA MET A 520 8.79 -9.10 -4.43
C MET A 520 10.17 -8.80 -3.85
N GLN A 521 10.25 -7.93 -2.85
CA GLN A 521 11.48 -7.65 -2.15
C GLN A 521 12.04 -8.87 -1.41
N GLN A 522 11.19 -9.83 -1.00
CA GLN A 522 11.63 -11.12 -0.45
C GLN A 522 12.15 -12.10 -1.52
N GLY A 523 12.09 -11.74 -2.79
CA GLY A 523 12.58 -12.53 -3.92
C GLY A 523 11.50 -13.33 -4.64
N ILE A 524 10.21 -13.14 -4.32
CA ILE A 524 9.10 -13.76 -5.05
C ILE A 524 8.72 -12.83 -6.18
N THR A 525 9.26 -13.10 -7.36
CA THR A 525 9.14 -12.21 -8.53
C THR A 525 8.27 -12.77 -9.64
N ASP A 526 7.71 -13.96 -9.46
CA ASP A 526 6.74 -14.53 -10.39
C ASP A 526 5.34 -14.01 -10.06
N PRO A 527 4.65 -13.34 -11.00
CA PRO A 527 3.33 -12.74 -10.74
C PRO A 527 2.28 -13.73 -10.27
N ALA A 528 2.20 -14.92 -10.86
CA ALA A 528 1.24 -15.94 -10.46
C ALA A 528 1.56 -16.54 -9.07
N ALA A 529 2.85 -16.57 -8.69
CA ALA A 529 3.23 -16.99 -7.34
C ALA A 529 2.87 -15.94 -6.28
N ILE A 530 2.90 -14.65 -6.63
CA ILE A 530 2.45 -13.56 -5.76
C ILE A 530 0.93 -13.67 -5.55
N GLU A 531 0.16 -13.79 -6.63
CA GLU A 531 -1.27 -14.03 -6.61
C GLU A 531 -1.64 -15.19 -5.68
N ALA A 532 -1.09 -16.38 -5.96
CA ALA A 532 -1.36 -17.58 -5.17
C ALA A 532 -0.99 -17.42 -3.65
N ALA A 533 0.02 -16.61 -3.34
CA ALA A 533 0.39 -16.32 -1.97
C ALA A 533 -0.61 -15.40 -1.27
N LEU A 534 -1.07 -14.37 -1.97
CA LEU A 534 -2.07 -13.43 -1.46
C LEU A 534 -3.40 -14.13 -1.22
N GLU A 535 -3.87 -14.93 -2.16
CA GLU A 535 -5.10 -15.73 -2.06
C GLU A 535 -5.06 -16.74 -0.91
N LYS A 536 -3.98 -17.51 -0.83
CA LYS A 536 -3.86 -18.60 0.14
C LYS A 536 -3.74 -18.11 1.58
N LEU A 537 -3.20 -16.94 1.81
CA LEU A 537 -2.81 -16.44 3.13
C LEU A 537 -3.65 -15.25 3.58
N GLY A 538 -4.65 -14.86 2.80
CA GLY A 538 -5.66 -13.88 3.17
C GLY A 538 -6.53 -14.36 4.33
N ILE A 539 -7.17 -13.42 5.00
CA ILE A 539 -8.19 -13.69 6.03
C ILE A 539 -9.50 -13.96 5.30
N ASP A 540 -9.98 -15.20 5.35
CA ASP A 540 -11.26 -15.59 4.78
C ASP A 540 -12.41 -14.79 5.42
N LEU A 541 -13.11 -14.02 4.60
CA LEU A 541 -14.28 -13.22 4.97
C LEU A 541 -15.51 -13.76 4.24
N GLY A 542 -16.68 -13.58 4.83
CA GLY A 542 -17.92 -14.09 4.26
C GLY A 542 -18.10 -15.60 4.40
N PRO A 543 -18.77 -16.26 3.45
CA PRO A 543 -18.86 -17.71 3.39
C PRO A 543 -17.46 -18.35 3.24
N PRO A 544 -17.24 -19.55 3.85
CA PRO A 544 -15.94 -20.21 3.78
C PRO A 544 -15.44 -20.45 2.35
N GLY A 545 -14.21 -20.07 2.07
CA GLY A 545 -13.59 -20.17 0.75
C GLY A 545 -13.84 -18.94 -0.11
N ARG A 546 -13.56 -19.03 -1.40
CA ARG A 546 -13.77 -17.91 -2.32
C ARG A 546 -15.26 -17.57 -2.46
N ASP A 547 -15.60 -16.30 -2.35
CA ASP A 547 -16.95 -15.78 -2.64
C ASP A 547 -16.90 -14.52 -3.54
N ASP A 548 -18.06 -14.08 -4.02
CA ASP A 548 -18.13 -13.00 -5.01
C ASP A 548 -17.94 -11.60 -4.41
N LYS A 549 -18.00 -11.42 -3.08
CA LYS A 549 -17.82 -10.13 -2.41
C LYS A 549 -16.38 -9.88 -1.97
N TYR A 550 -15.74 -10.91 -1.42
CA TYR A 550 -14.44 -10.80 -0.78
C TYR A 550 -13.33 -11.54 -1.54
N GLY A 551 -13.69 -12.29 -2.62
CA GLY A 551 -12.75 -13.17 -3.30
C GLY A 551 -12.23 -14.25 -2.35
N PHE A 552 -10.91 -14.44 -2.31
CA PHE A 552 -10.24 -15.33 -1.35
C PHE A 552 -10.04 -14.69 0.04
N GLY A 553 -10.51 -13.46 0.23
CA GLY A 553 -10.53 -12.77 1.51
C GLY A 553 -9.68 -11.51 1.59
N LEU A 554 -9.58 -10.97 2.80
CA LEU A 554 -8.82 -9.77 3.13
C LEU A 554 -7.33 -10.06 3.17
N VAL A 555 -6.53 -9.26 2.48
CA VAL A 555 -5.06 -9.38 2.49
C VAL A 555 -4.51 -9.18 3.90
N ASP A 556 -3.69 -10.13 4.36
CA ASP A 556 -2.92 -10.05 5.60
C ASP A 556 -1.42 -9.98 5.28
N ALA A 557 -0.85 -8.79 5.34
CA ALA A 557 0.54 -8.55 4.98
C ALA A 557 1.51 -9.39 5.83
N ARG A 558 1.22 -9.55 7.14
CA ARG A 558 2.05 -10.38 8.02
C ARG A 558 2.02 -11.85 7.62
N ALA A 559 0.83 -12.40 7.38
CA ALA A 559 0.68 -13.81 7.02
C ALA A 559 1.40 -14.11 5.70
N VAL A 560 1.20 -13.26 4.72
CA VAL A 560 1.78 -13.40 3.37
C VAL A 560 3.32 -13.34 3.43
N LEU A 561 3.91 -12.39 4.14
CA LEU A 561 5.37 -12.29 4.27
C LEU A 561 5.99 -13.44 5.09
N ARG A 562 5.25 -14.07 6.00
CA ARG A 562 5.70 -15.23 6.77
C ARG A 562 5.53 -16.55 6.02
N GLY A 563 4.44 -16.70 5.27
CA GLY A 563 4.05 -17.98 4.67
C GLY A 563 5.06 -18.49 3.64
N LEU A 564 5.69 -17.61 2.88
CA LEU A 564 6.61 -17.98 1.80
C LEU A 564 8.04 -18.21 2.27
N GLY A 565 8.43 -17.73 3.45
CA GLY A 565 9.74 -17.99 4.05
C GLY A 565 9.88 -19.41 4.64
N LEU A 566 8.83 -20.22 4.64
CA LEU A 566 8.80 -21.57 5.20
C LEU A 566 9.07 -22.66 4.17
N ALA A 567 9.11 -22.34 2.89
CA ALA A 567 9.24 -23.28 1.79
C ALA A 567 10.68 -23.40 1.24
N ARG A 568 11.69 -22.92 1.98
CA ARG A 568 13.09 -23.10 1.56
C ARG A 568 13.96 -23.56 2.72
#